data_204d8ee28a5dcde55945e9e260116514
#
_entry.id   204d8ee28a5dcde55945e9e260116514
#
_cell.length_a   1.000
_cell.length_b   1.000
_cell.length_c   1.000
_cell.angle_alpha   90.00
_cell.angle_beta   90.00
_cell.angle_gamma   90.00
#
_symmetry.space_group_name_H-M   'P 1'
#
loop_
_entity.id
_entity.type
_entity.pdbx_description
1 polymer ?
#
loop_
_entity_poly.entity_id
_entity_poly.type
_entity_poly.pdbx_seq_one_letter_code
_entity_poly.pdbx_strand_id
1 'polypeptide(L)'
;MTGERVHRTSHSTEVDAPAGIVYGLIADAVRWPLFFPPNVHVEKLETDGTNERLRMWATANGQVRSWISRRVQDPATRRVEFRQSHPQAPVETMHGTWAVEELPGGTTLLTLLHDFTVHGDRPQDVDWVQRAVDTNSRAELAGLRQLAERWRHFDELVLSFEDSVRVGVDAPAELVYDFLYRAGDWPRLIPHVSRLELTEDAPGVQVMAMDTLTADGAAHTTESVRICFPHAGRIVYKQTATPALMEAHTGEWSVVSDGSGTTAVSQHSVVLREDAVERVLGPGADLAQARRYVREALGRNSTATLELAREHAESAVRSG
;
A
#
# COMPACT_ATOMS: atom_id res chain seq x y z
N MET A 1 -34.69 -25.00 4.52
CA MET A 1 -33.43 -24.24 4.30
C MET A 1 -33.47 -23.09 5.28
N THR A 2 -32.80 -23.24 6.43
CA THR A 2 -32.59 -22.15 7.39
C THR A 2 -31.67 -21.14 6.71
N GLY A 3 -32.20 -19.98 6.37
CA GLY A 3 -31.40 -18.89 5.80
C GLY A 3 -30.26 -18.56 6.78
N GLU A 4 -29.03 -18.44 6.27
CA GLU A 4 -27.89 -18.09 7.10
C GLU A 4 -28.13 -16.74 7.76
N ARG A 5 -27.72 -16.63 9.01
CA ARG A 5 -27.94 -15.44 9.83
C ARG A 5 -26.99 -14.33 9.39
N VAL A 6 -27.55 -13.16 9.10
CA VAL A 6 -26.75 -11.96 8.82
C VAL A 6 -26.28 -11.34 10.12
N HIS A 7 -24.95 -11.23 10.27
CA HIS A 7 -24.30 -10.53 11.37
C HIS A 7 -24.00 -9.10 10.96
N ARG A 8 -24.16 -8.15 11.89
CA ARG A 8 -24.00 -6.71 11.62
C ARG A 8 -23.06 -6.08 12.62
N THR A 9 -22.18 -5.22 12.12
CA THR A 9 -21.31 -4.40 12.94
C THR A 9 -21.38 -2.95 12.50
N SER A 10 -21.17 -2.03 13.43
CA SER A 10 -21.10 -0.60 13.17
C SER A 10 -19.97 0.00 13.99
N HIS A 11 -19.09 0.71 13.31
CA HIS A 11 -18.00 1.45 13.92
C HIS A 11 -18.04 2.89 13.46
N SER A 12 -17.84 3.85 14.35
CA SER A 12 -17.84 5.26 13.99
C SER A 12 -16.77 6.03 14.76
N THR A 13 -16.36 7.16 14.20
CA THR A 13 -15.45 8.12 14.82
C THR A 13 -15.80 9.53 14.36
N GLU A 14 -15.63 10.51 15.25
CA GLU A 14 -15.67 11.91 14.87
C GLU A 14 -14.28 12.33 14.33
N VAL A 15 -14.29 13.15 13.28
CA VAL A 15 -13.10 13.62 12.57
C VAL A 15 -13.16 15.14 12.48
N ASP A 16 -12.12 15.83 12.96
CA ASP A 16 -11.99 17.29 12.84
C ASP A 16 -11.49 17.69 11.45
N ALA A 17 -12.29 17.39 10.44
CA ALA A 17 -12.04 17.73 9.06
C ALA A 17 -13.36 17.87 8.27
N PRO A 18 -13.38 18.65 7.18
CA PRO A 18 -14.55 18.77 6.32
C PRO A 18 -14.97 17.43 5.71
N ALA A 19 -16.29 17.20 5.65
CA ALA A 19 -16.86 15.94 5.13
C ALA A 19 -16.39 15.60 3.70
N GLY A 20 -16.16 16.61 2.86
CA GLY A 20 -15.61 16.39 1.52
C GLY A 20 -14.18 15.82 1.50
N ILE A 21 -13.35 16.21 2.46
CA ILE A 21 -11.99 15.67 2.62
C ILE A 21 -12.06 14.20 3.07
N VAL A 22 -12.85 13.90 4.10
CA VAL A 22 -13.04 12.54 4.61
C VAL A 22 -13.59 11.62 3.51
N TYR A 23 -14.61 12.07 2.77
CA TYR A 23 -15.17 11.33 1.65
C TYR A 23 -14.13 11.09 0.54
N GLY A 24 -13.35 12.09 0.17
CA GLY A 24 -12.30 11.98 -0.86
C GLY A 24 -11.26 10.91 -0.53
N LEU A 25 -10.86 10.78 0.74
CA LEU A 25 -9.94 9.74 1.20
C LEU A 25 -10.54 8.34 1.08
N ILE A 26 -11.85 8.18 1.33
CA ILE A 26 -12.55 6.90 1.18
C ILE A 26 -12.78 6.57 -0.29
N ALA A 27 -13.14 7.55 -1.10
CA ALA A 27 -13.44 7.36 -2.51
C ALA A 27 -12.20 6.89 -3.30
N ASP A 28 -11.03 7.43 -3.00
CA ASP A 28 -9.76 7.07 -3.66
C ASP A 28 -9.10 5.83 -3.03
N ALA A 29 -9.68 4.66 -3.31
CA ALA A 29 -9.18 3.39 -2.74
C ALA A 29 -7.77 3.01 -3.21
N VAL A 30 -7.31 3.49 -4.36
CA VAL A 30 -5.95 3.20 -4.85
C VAL A 30 -4.89 3.77 -3.89
N ARG A 31 -5.22 4.83 -3.17
CA ARG A 31 -4.33 5.43 -2.17
C ARG A 31 -4.47 4.83 -0.76
N TRP A 32 -5.41 3.91 -0.53
CA TRP A 32 -5.60 3.27 0.78
C TRP A 32 -4.36 2.60 1.37
N PRO A 33 -3.45 2.02 0.59
CA PRO A 33 -2.18 1.52 1.14
C PRO A 33 -1.37 2.56 1.93
N LEU A 34 -1.53 3.86 1.64
CA LEU A 34 -0.90 4.94 2.39
C LEU A 34 -1.63 5.29 3.71
N PHE A 35 -2.92 4.94 3.81
CA PHE A 35 -3.79 5.40 4.88
C PHE A 35 -4.20 4.29 5.84
N PHE A 36 -4.37 3.07 5.32
CA PHE A 36 -4.82 1.92 6.08
C PHE A 36 -3.67 0.95 6.31
N PRO A 37 -3.21 0.80 7.56
CA PRO A 37 -2.09 -0.09 7.86
C PRO A 37 -2.24 -1.51 7.30
N PRO A 38 -3.42 -2.18 7.38
CA PRO A 38 -3.58 -3.52 6.83
C PRO A 38 -3.55 -3.59 5.30
N ASN A 39 -3.91 -2.50 4.60
CA ASN A 39 -4.04 -2.50 3.16
C ASN A 39 -2.66 -2.44 2.48
N VAL A 40 -2.34 -3.44 1.66
CA VAL A 40 -1.05 -3.58 0.97
C VAL A 40 -1.09 -2.95 -0.41
N HIS A 41 -2.11 -3.28 -1.20
CA HIS A 41 -2.26 -2.78 -2.57
C HIS A 41 -3.72 -2.84 -3.03
N VAL A 42 -4.08 -1.93 -3.93
CA VAL A 42 -5.39 -1.89 -4.59
C VAL A 42 -5.21 -1.68 -6.09
N GLU A 43 -5.70 -2.63 -6.88
CA GLU A 43 -5.82 -2.51 -8.34
C GLU A 43 -7.26 -2.13 -8.73
N LYS A 44 -7.41 -1.07 -9.50
CA LYS A 44 -8.68 -0.73 -10.13
C LYS A 44 -8.81 -1.53 -11.43
N LEU A 45 -9.67 -2.56 -11.42
CA LEU A 45 -9.88 -3.44 -12.57
C LEU A 45 -10.84 -2.83 -13.59
N GLU A 46 -11.91 -2.20 -13.10
CA GLU A 46 -12.97 -1.60 -13.92
C GLU A 46 -13.56 -0.39 -13.21
N THR A 47 -13.98 0.62 -13.96
CA THR A 47 -14.73 1.76 -13.45
C THR A 47 -15.63 2.34 -14.53
N ASP A 48 -16.84 2.79 -14.16
CA ASP A 48 -17.75 3.57 -15.02
C ASP A 48 -18.05 4.96 -14.44
N GLY A 49 -17.22 5.40 -13.48
CA GLY A 49 -17.36 6.67 -12.78
C GLY A 49 -17.92 6.52 -11.37
N THR A 50 -18.95 5.73 -11.16
CA THR A 50 -19.57 5.47 -9.85
C THR A 50 -19.38 4.04 -9.38
N ASN A 51 -19.41 3.07 -10.30
CA ASN A 51 -19.18 1.67 -10.00
C ASN A 51 -17.71 1.34 -10.24
N GLU A 52 -17.11 0.65 -9.31
CA GLU A 52 -15.73 0.19 -9.39
C GLU A 52 -15.64 -1.30 -9.06
N ARG A 53 -14.77 -1.99 -9.79
CA ARG A 53 -14.32 -3.32 -9.43
C ARG A 53 -12.84 -3.26 -9.08
N LEU A 54 -12.53 -3.57 -7.84
CA LEU A 54 -11.18 -3.47 -7.28
C LEU A 54 -10.67 -4.86 -6.91
N ARG A 55 -9.40 -5.11 -7.14
CA ARG A 55 -8.66 -6.18 -6.50
C ARG A 55 -7.83 -5.61 -5.38
N MET A 56 -7.98 -6.18 -4.21
CA MET A 56 -7.36 -5.69 -2.99
C MET A 56 -6.45 -6.76 -2.39
N TRP A 57 -5.35 -6.31 -1.80
CA TRP A 57 -4.46 -7.13 -0.98
C TRP A 57 -4.31 -6.45 0.37
N ALA A 58 -4.51 -7.22 1.44
CA ALA A 58 -4.33 -6.72 2.79
C ALA A 58 -3.79 -7.83 3.70
N THR A 59 -3.17 -7.41 4.79
CA THR A 59 -2.76 -8.32 5.87
C THR A 59 -3.94 -8.63 6.77
N ALA A 60 -4.17 -9.92 7.03
CA ALA A 60 -5.16 -10.38 7.97
C ALA A 60 -4.55 -11.53 8.78
N ASN A 61 -4.50 -11.39 10.11
CA ASN A 61 -3.91 -12.39 11.01
C ASN A 61 -2.48 -12.82 10.60
N GLY A 62 -1.65 -11.86 10.21
CA GLY A 62 -0.25 -12.09 9.82
C GLY A 62 -0.06 -12.69 8.42
N GLN A 63 -1.13 -12.85 7.64
CA GLN A 63 -1.07 -13.38 6.27
C GLN A 63 -1.59 -12.35 5.27
N VAL A 64 -0.97 -12.32 4.09
CA VAL A 64 -1.47 -11.50 2.97
C VAL A 64 -2.64 -12.23 2.31
N ARG A 65 -3.77 -11.53 2.22
CA ARG A 65 -5.00 -12.03 1.58
C ARG A 65 -5.36 -11.13 0.40
N SER A 66 -5.99 -11.71 -0.62
CA SER A 66 -6.48 -10.97 -1.79
C SER A 66 -7.94 -11.32 -2.07
N TRP A 67 -8.71 -10.30 -2.43
CA TRP A 67 -10.11 -10.47 -2.83
C TRP A 67 -10.51 -9.42 -3.87
N ILE A 68 -11.64 -9.66 -4.52
CA ILE A 68 -12.28 -8.69 -5.41
C ILE A 68 -13.43 -8.02 -4.67
N SER A 69 -13.44 -6.70 -4.69
CA SER A 69 -14.52 -5.87 -4.17
C SER A 69 -15.20 -5.12 -5.30
N ARG A 70 -16.53 -5.06 -5.25
CA ARG A 70 -17.33 -4.13 -6.05
C ARG A 70 -17.73 -2.98 -5.16
N ARG A 71 -17.60 -1.76 -5.66
CA ARG A 71 -17.94 -0.54 -4.93
C ARG A 71 -18.89 0.30 -5.76
N VAL A 72 -19.79 0.98 -5.06
CA VAL A 72 -20.65 2.02 -5.63
C VAL A 72 -20.39 3.30 -4.84
N GLN A 73 -19.99 4.34 -5.54
CA GLN A 73 -19.74 5.66 -4.95
C GLN A 73 -20.94 6.56 -5.17
N ASP A 74 -21.44 7.19 -4.11
CA ASP A 74 -22.45 8.25 -4.15
C ASP A 74 -21.87 9.54 -3.54
N PRO A 75 -21.30 10.42 -4.38
CA PRO A 75 -20.76 11.69 -3.92
C PRO A 75 -21.81 12.65 -3.32
N ALA A 76 -23.07 12.54 -3.77
CA ALA A 76 -24.13 13.43 -3.31
C ALA A 76 -24.51 13.17 -1.85
N THR A 77 -24.59 11.91 -1.46
CA THR A 77 -24.85 11.49 -0.08
C THR A 77 -23.59 11.16 0.70
N ARG A 78 -22.41 11.27 0.06
CA ARG A 78 -21.10 10.92 0.62
C ARG A 78 -21.06 9.50 1.19
N ARG A 79 -21.54 8.53 0.40
CA ARG A 79 -21.56 7.11 0.73
C ARG A 79 -20.73 6.31 -0.27
N VAL A 80 -20.12 5.26 0.23
CA VAL A 80 -19.46 4.25 -0.60
C VAL A 80 -19.92 2.88 -0.10
N GLU A 81 -20.71 2.20 -0.91
CA GLU A 81 -21.11 0.82 -0.64
C GLU A 81 -20.10 -0.14 -1.26
N PHE A 82 -19.79 -1.22 -0.56
CA PHE A 82 -18.89 -2.24 -1.09
C PHE A 82 -19.39 -3.65 -0.80
N ARG A 83 -18.97 -4.58 -1.67
CA ARG A 83 -19.29 -6.00 -1.57
C ARG A 83 -18.11 -6.83 -2.07
N GLN A 84 -17.70 -7.82 -1.28
CA GLN A 84 -16.74 -8.81 -1.75
C GLN A 84 -17.41 -9.77 -2.76
N SER A 85 -16.77 -9.99 -3.91
CA SER A 85 -17.34 -10.83 -4.97
C SER A 85 -17.22 -12.32 -4.68
N HIS A 86 -16.11 -12.74 -4.05
CA HIS A 86 -15.82 -14.13 -3.69
C HIS A 86 -15.07 -14.12 -2.36
N PRO A 87 -15.80 -13.99 -1.23
CA PRO A 87 -15.17 -14.03 0.08
C PRO A 87 -14.47 -15.39 0.30
N GLN A 88 -13.42 -15.37 1.10
CA GLN A 88 -12.72 -16.60 1.49
C GLN A 88 -13.35 -17.16 2.77
N ALA A 89 -13.45 -18.49 2.85
CA ALA A 89 -13.93 -19.15 4.05
C ALA A 89 -13.15 -18.67 5.30
N PRO A 90 -13.84 -18.51 6.44
CA PRO A 90 -15.23 -18.92 6.72
C PRO A 90 -16.32 -17.93 6.28
N VAL A 91 -15.96 -16.76 5.71
CA VAL A 91 -16.92 -15.76 5.24
C VAL A 91 -17.64 -16.28 4.00
N GLU A 92 -18.98 -16.21 3.98
CA GLU A 92 -19.79 -16.50 2.82
C GLU A 92 -20.19 -15.25 2.06
N THR A 93 -20.65 -14.22 2.77
CA THR A 93 -20.90 -12.89 2.19
C THR A 93 -20.28 -11.81 3.06
N MET A 94 -19.83 -10.72 2.41
CA MET A 94 -19.35 -9.52 3.09
C MET A 94 -19.78 -8.29 2.30
N HIS A 95 -20.57 -7.45 2.95
CA HIS A 95 -21.01 -6.16 2.46
C HIS A 95 -20.62 -5.09 3.47
N GLY A 96 -20.48 -3.86 3.03
CA GLY A 96 -20.32 -2.75 3.95
C GLY A 96 -20.65 -1.42 3.31
N THR A 97 -20.70 -0.41 4.16
CA THR A 97 -20.98 0.97 3.76
C THR A 97 -20.13 1.93 4.57
N TRP A 98 -19.37 2.75 3.87
CA TRP A 98 -18.81 3.97 4.41
C TRP A 98 -19.87 5.08 4.31
N ALA A 99 -20.13 5.75 5.39
CA ALA A 99 -21.04 6.91 5.43
C ALA A 99 -20.31 8.09 6.10
N VAL A 100 -20.40 9.26 5.45
CA VAL A 100 -19.75 10.49 5.88
C VAL A 100 -20.80 11.56 6.08
N GLU A 101 -20.96 12.01 7.30
CA GLU A 101 -22.00 12.92 7.72
C GLU A 101 -21.41 14.18 8.34
N GLU A 102 -21.80 15.35 7.85
CA GLU A 102 -21.33 16.62 8.39
C GLU A 102 -22.05 16.93 9.69
N LEU A 103 -21.30 17.23 10.72
CA LEU A 103 -21.82 17.62 12.03
C LEU A 103 -21.82 19.14 12.20
N PRO A 104 -22.65 19.67 13.10
CA PRO A 104 -22.60 21.08 13.48
C PRO A 104 -21.18 21.47 13.94
N GLY A 105 -20.66 22.58 13.43
CA GLY A 105 -19.32 23.05 13.79
C GLY A 105 -18.22 22.67 12.78
N GLY A 106 -18.56 21.95 11.71
CA GLY A 106 -17.63 21.63 10.62
C GLY A 106 -16.79 20.37 10.84
N THR A 107 -17.10 19.59 11.89
CA THR A 107 -16.57 18.24 12.09
C THR A 107 -17.41 17.22 11.31
N THR A 108 -16.93 16.00 11.23
CA THR A 108 -17.52 14.94 10.43
C THR A 108 -17.70 13.68 11.26
N LEU A 109 -18.87 13.05 11.18
CA LEU A 109 -19.07 11.67 11.65
C LEU A 109 -18.74 10.72 10.49
N LEU A 110 -17.73 9.91 10.69
CA LEU A 110 -17.37 8.82 9.79
C LEU A 110 -17.86 7.50 10.37
N THR A 111 -18.68 6.77 9.61
CA THR A 111 -19.23 5.47 10.00
C THR A 111 -18.88 4.40 8.98
N LEU A 112 -18.46 3.23 9.48
CA LEU A 112 -18.22 2.03 8.71
C LEU A 112 -19.15 0.92 9.20
N LEU A 113 -20.04 0.49 8.32
CA LEU A 113 -21.00 -0.59 8.55
C LEU A 113 -20.53 -1.86 7.84
N HIS A 114 -20.73 -3.03 8.46
CA HIS A 114 -20.56 -4.32 7.82
C HIS A 114 -21.75 -5.22 8.07
N ASP A 115 -22.19 -5.90 7.01
CA ASP A 115 -23.14 -7.03 7.04
C ASP A 115 -22.41 -8.25 6.48
N PHE A 116 -22.38 -9.37 7.23
CA PHE A 116 -21.73 -10.59 6.77
C PHE A 116 -22.46 -11.84 7.17
N THR A 117 -22.26 -12.90 6.39
CA THR A 117 -22.67 -14.28 6.74
C THR A 117 -21.44 -15.19 6.80
N VAL A 118 -21.56 -16.26 7.55
CA VAL A 118 -20.49 -17.25 7.75
C VAL A 118 -20.99 -18.64 7.40
N HIS A 119 -20.23 -19.38 6.64
CA HIS A 119 -20.60 -20.75 6.24
C HIS A 119 -20.98 -21.63 7.43
N GLY A 120 -22.24 -22.06 7.45
CA GLY A 120 -22.80 -22.91 8.48
C GLY A 120 -22.99 -22.24 9.84
N ASP A 121 -22.82 -20.92 9.93
CA ASP A 121 -23.06 -20.06 11.10
C ASP A 121 -22.46 -20.62 12.43
N ARG A 122 -21.28 -21.26 12.34
CA ARG A 122 -20.59 -21.84 13.50
C ARG A 122 -20.10 -20.73 14.43
N PRO A 123 -20.42 -20.76 15.73
CA PRO A 123 -20.09 -19.68 16.66
C PRO A 123 -18.60 -19.27 16.63
N GLN A 124 -17.70 -20.26 16.57
CA GLN A 124 -16.25 -19.99 16.53
C GLN A 124 -15.80 -19.22 15.28
N ASP A 125 -16.44 -19.49 14.14
CA ASP A 125 -16.14 -18.82 12.87
C ASP A 125 -16.75 -17.41 12.85
N VAL A 126 -17.97 -17.27 13.36
CA VAL A 126 -18.63 -15.95 13.56
C VAL A 126 -17.78 -15.06 14.46
N ASP A 127 -17.35 -15.58 15.62
CA ASP A 127 -16.50 -14.85 16.56
C ASP A 127 -15.14 -14.47 15.92
N TRP A 128 -14.58 -15.35 15.08
CA TRP A 128 -13.33 -15.08 14.39
C TRP A 128 -13.49 -13.94 13.38
N VAL A 129 -14.54 -14.00 12.53
CA VAL A 129 -14.84 -12.95 11.53
C VAL A 129 -15.15 -11.64 12.23
N GLN A 130 -15.96 -11.65 13.28
CA GLN A 130 -16.33 -10.45 14.02
C GLN A 130 -15.10 -9.76 14.63
N ARG A 131 -14.19 -10.51 15.27
CA ARG A 131 -12.94 -9.95 15.79
C ARG A 131 -12.07 -9.34 14.68
N ALA A 132 -11.98 -9.99 13.53
CA ALA A 132 -11.22 -9.47 12.39
C ALA A 132 -11.83 -8.16 11.86
N VAL A 133 -13.15 -8.12 11.68
CA VAL A 133 -13.90 -6.92 11.26
C VAL A 133 -13.72 -5.80 12.27
N ASP A 134 -13.90 -6.07 13.57
CA ASP A 134 -13.74 -5.07 14.63
C ASP A 134 -12.33 -4.47 14.66
N THR A 135 -11.30 -5.33 14.57
CA THR A 135 -9.90 -4.88 14.61
C THR A 135 -9.55 -4.03 13.40
N ASN A 136 -9.90 -4.50 12.21
CA ASN A 136 -9.60 -3.78 10.97
C ASN A 136 -10.37 -2.47 10.87
N SER A 137 -11.67 -2.47 11.17
CA SER A 137 -12.50 -1.25 11.13
C SER A 137 -11.99 -0.16 12.06
N ARG A 138 -11.58 -0.52 13.29
CA ARG A 138 -10.98 0.45 14.23
C ARG A 138 -9.67 1.02 13.71
N ALA A 139 -8.80 0.18 13.12
CA ALA A 139 -7.53 0.61 12.56
C ALA A 139 -7.72 1.52 11.34
N GLU A 140 -8.67 1.18 10.46
CA GLU A 140 -9.02 1.98 9.29
C GLU A 140 -9.60 3.34 9.67
N LEU A 141 -10.56 3.37 10.61
CA LEU A 141 -11.14 4.61 11.11
C LEU A 141 -10.09 5.50 11.79
N ALA A 142 -9.20 4.93 12.59
CA ALA A 142 -8.14 5.66 13.27
C ALA A 142 -7.13 6.26 12.27
N GLY A 143 -6.69 5.47 11.29
CA GLY A 143 -5.77 5.93 10.24
C GLY A 143 -6.37 7.05 9.39
N LEU A 144 -7.65 6.88 8.97
CA LEU A 144 -8.40 7.91 8.23
C LEU A 144 -8.53 9.20 9.02
N ARG A 145 -8.92 9.10 10.29
CA ARG A 145 -9.05 10.25 11.18
C ARG A 145 -7.73 11.00 11.30
N GLN A 146 -6.64 10.31 11.66
CA GLN A 146 -5.32 10.92 11.83
C GLN A 146 -4.87 11.67 10.58
N LEU A 147 -5.13 11.10 9.40
CA LEU A 147 -4.76 11.72 8.15
C LEU A 147 -5.68 12.88 7.79
N ALA A 148 -7.01 12.70 7.92
CA ALA A 148 -7.99 13.74 7.59
C ALA A 148 -7.82 14.97 8.47
N GLU A 149 -7.54 14.83 9.76
CA GLU A 149 -7.33 15.96 10.69
C GLU A 149 -6.09 16.80 10.33
N ARG A 150 -5.17 16.24 9.54
CA ARG A 150 -3.97 16.93 8.99
C ARG A 150 -4.15 17.44 7.57
N TRP A 151 -5.37 17.46 7.04
CA TRP A 151 -5.66 17.75 5.63
C TRP A 151 -5.06 19.07 5.11
N ARG A 152 -4.92 20.09 5.99
CA ARG A 152 -4.34 21.40 5.63
C ARG A 152 -2.85 21.31 5.29
N HIS A 153 -2.18 20.26 5.75
CA HIS A 153 -0.75 20.02 5.55
C HIS A 153 -0.47 18.80 4.65
N PHE A 154 -1.47 18.29 3.92
CA PHE A 154 -1.29 17.13 3.04
C PHE A 154 -0.15 17.30 2.03
N ASP A 155 -0.07 18.45 1.40
CA ASP A 155 0.97 18.73 0.41
C ASP A 155 2.38 18.75 1.02
N GLU A 156 2.49 19.01 2.31
CA GLU A 156 3.73 18.97 3.07
C GLU A 156 4.04 17.54 3.56
N LEU A 157 3.03 16.79 4.02
CA LEU A 157 3.17 15.45 4.58
C LEU A 157 3.32 14.36 3.52
N VAL A 158 2.61 14.47 2.40
CA VAL A 158 2.65 13.46 1.34
C VAL A 158 3.73 13.82 0.33
N LEU A 159 4.64 12.87 0.09
CA LEU A 159 5.71 12.97 -0.90
C LEU A 159 5.54 11.84 -1.91
N SER A 160 5.36 12.19 -3.20
CA SER A 160 5.37 11.22 -4.30
C SER A 160 6.39 11.64 -5.36
N PHE A 161 7.16 10.68 -5.84
CA PHE A 161 8.18 10.91 -6.87
C PHE A 161 8.55 9.62 -7.58
N GLU A 162 9.23 9.76 -8.70
CA GLU A 162 9.81 8.66 -9.46
C GLU A 162 11.26 8.93 -9.84
N ASP A 163 12.00 7.83 -10.04
CA ASP A 163 13.32 7.79 -10.65
C ASP A 163 13.30 6.74 -11.76
N SER A 164 14.02 6.97 -12.84
CA SER A 164 14.04 6.06 -13.97
C SER A 164 15.42 5.90 -14.57
N VAL A 165 15.66 4.74 -15.15
CA VAL A 165 16.90 4.40 -15.85
C VAL A 165 16.56 3.81 -17.21
N ARG A 166 17.20 4.32 -18.25
CA ARG A 166 17.06 3.80 -19.61
C ARG A 166 17.92 2.55 -19.76
N VAL A 167 17.32 1.49 -20.29
CA VAL A 167 18.01 0.21 -20.55
C VAL A 167 18.41 0.17 -22.02
N GLY A 168 19.56 -0.45 -22.31
CA GLY A 168 20.05 -0.61 -23.69
C GLY A 168 19.05 -1.30 -24.60
N VAL A 169 18.98 -0.89 -25.85
CA VAL A 169 17.95 -1.30 -26.83
C VAL A 169 17.89 -2.81 -27.03
N ASP A 170 19.02 -3.51 -26.92
CA ASP A 170 19.10 -4.95 -27.15
C ASP A 170 18.90 -5.79 -25.87
N ALA A 171 18.78 -5.13 -24.70
CA ALA A 171 18.65 -5.83 -23.43
C ALA A 171 17.18 -6.22 -23.17
N PRO A 172 16.90 -7.52 -22.90
CA PRO A 172 15.55 -7.99 -22.63
C PRO A 172 14.96 -7.37 -21.35
N ALA A 173 13.76 -6.80 -21.45
CA ALA A 173 13.03 -6.23 -20.32
C ALA A 173 12.78 -7.25 -19.20
N GLU A 174 12.61 -8.51 -19.58
CA GLU A 174 12.40 -9.65 -18.68
C GLU A 174 13.57 -9.85 -17.73
N LEU A 175 14.80 -9.59 -18.14
CA LEU A 175 15.99 -9.71 -17.29
C LEU A 175 16.07 -8.59 -16.26
N VAL A 176 15.59 -7.39 -16.59
CA VAL A 176 15.45 -6.28 -15.64
C VAL A 176 14.41 -6.63 -14.58
N TYR A 177 13.26 -7.14 -15.02
CA TYR A 177 12.20 -7.59 -14.12
C TYR A 177 12.67 -8.74 -13.22
N ASP A 178 13.36 -9.75 -13.79
CA ASP A 178 13.87 -10.91 -13.04
C ASP A 178 14.85 -10.48 -11.93
N PHE A 179 15.75 -9.54 -12.22
CA PHE A 179 16.65 -8.96 -11.21
C PHE A 179 15.87 -8.33 -10.04
N LEU A 180 14.84 -7.55 -10.35
CA LEU A 180 14.01 -6.91 -9.34
C LEU A 180 13.14 -7.92 -8.57
N TYR A 181 12.64 -8.95 -9.24
CA TYR A 181 11.82 -10.01 -8.65
C TYR A 181 12.61 -10.88 -7.67
N ARG A 182 13.85 -11.25 -8.03
CA ARG A 182 14.73 -12.14 -7.25
C ARG A 182 15.43 -11.41 -6.10
N ALA A 183 14.65 -10.74 -5.26
CA ALA A 183 15.20 -9.95 -4.17
C ALA A 183 16.08 -10.77 -3.19
N GLY A 184 15.89 -12.07 -3.09
CA GLY A 184 16.77 -12.95 -2.31
C GLY A 184 18.25 -12.93 -2.73
N ASP A 185 18.55 -12.50 -3.96
CA ASP A 185 19.92 -12.34 -4.47
C ASP A 185 20.53 -10.97 -4.12
N TRP A 186 19.73 -9.98 -3.70
CA TRP A 186 20.16 -8.61 -3.47
C TRP A 186 21.32 -8.44 -2.49
N PRO A 187 21.43 -9.19 -1.37
CA PRO A 187 22.59 -9.05 -0.48
C PRO A 187 23.94 -9.32 -1.16
N ARG A 188 23.96 -10.05 -2.27
CA ARG A 188 25.17 -10.31 -3.06
C ARG A 188 25.36 -9.31 -4.21
N LEU A 189 24.29 -8.69 -4.67
CA LEU A 189 24.26 -7.89 -5.89
C LEU A 189 24.17 -6.38 -5.60
N ILE A 190 23.56 -5.99 -4.49
CA ILE A 190 23.27 -4.59 -4.16
C ILE A 190 24.10 -4.19 -2.93
N PRO A 191 25.09 -3.29 -3.06
CA PRO A 191 26.04 -2.98 -1.99
C PRO A 191 25.43 -2.44 -0.70
N HIS A 192 24.29 -1.74 -0.79
CA HIS A 192 23.62 -1.19 0.39
C HIS A 192 22.64 -2.16 1.06
N VAL A 193 22.44 -3.37 0.52
CA VAL A 193 21.62 -4.44 1.14
C VAL A 193 22.55 -5.41 1.85
N SER A 194 22.56 -5.39 3.19
CA SER A 194 23.45 -6.23 3.99
C SER A 194 22.83 -7.58 4.36
N ARG A 195 21.51 -7.64 4.51
CA ARG A 195 20.75 -8.85 4.83
C ARG A 195 19.37 -8.76 4.22
N LEU A 196 18.82 -9.90 3.79
CA LEU A 196 17.45 -10.01 3.32
C LEU A 196 16.88 -11.40 3.64
N GLU A 197 15.72 -11.43 4.26
CA GLU A 197 14.89 -12.60 4.44
C GLU A 197 13.67 -12.45 3.56
N LEU A 198 13.35 -13.48 2.77
CA LEU A 198 12.25 -13.47 1.81
C LEU A 198 11.42 -14.75 1.95
N THR A 199 10.11 -14.60 2.02
CA THR A 199 9.16 -15.71 1.89
C THR A 199 8.16 -15.42 0.77
N GLU A 200 7.77 -16.45 0.03
CA GLU A 200 6.79 -16.40 -1.05
C GLU A 200 5.85 -17.61 -0.93
N ASP A 201 4.91 -17.55 0.01
CA ASP A 201 3.96 -18.63 0.25
C ASP A 201 2.89 -18.78 -0.84
N ALA A 202 2.62 -17.70 -1.56
CA ALA A 202 1.75 -17.67 -2.73
C ALA A 202 2.48 -17.01 -3.91
N PRO A 203 2.37 -17.55 -5.13
CA PRO A 203 3.07 -17.01 -6.29
C PRO A 203 2.84 -15.51 -6.47
N GLY A 204 3.92 -14.74 -6.55
CA GLY A 204 3.90 -13.30 -6.72
C GLY A 204 3.55 -12.50 -5.46
N VAL A 205 3.42 -13.13 -4.30
CA VAL A 205 3.22 -12.46 -3.00
C VAL A 205 4.44 -12.70 -2.13
N GLN A 206 5.32 -11.72 -2.06
CA GLN A 206 6.57 -11.80 -1.33
C GLN A 206 6.50 -10.97 -0.04
N VAL A 207 6.88 -11.58 1.07
CA VAL A 207 7.08 -10.88 2.37
C VAL A 207 8.57 -10.89 2.65
N MET A 208 9.13 -9.72 2.92
CA MET A 208 10.56 -9.61 3.15
C MET A 208 10.91 -8.68 4.32
N ALA A 209 11.99 -9.03 5.02
CA ALA A 209 12.71 -8.16 5.93
C ALA A 209 14.09 -7.88 5.37
N MET A 210 14.50 -6.62 5.33
CA MET A 210 15.74 -6.18 4.69
C MET A 210 16.49 -5.19 5.56
N ASP A 211 17.78 -5.45 5.75
CA ASP A 211 18.71 -4.53 6.41
C ASP A 211 19.45 -3.72 5.35
N THR A 212 19.28 -2.40 5.40
CA THR A 212 19.88 -1.44 4.49
C THR A 212 20.93 -0.61 5.21
N LEU A 213 22.11 -0.47 4.62
CA LEU A 213 23.18 0.38 5.12
C LEU A 213 22.96 1.84 4.68
N THR A 214 23.03 2.76 5.63
CA THR A 214 23.06 4.19 5.37
C THR A 214 24.48 4.65 4.99
N ALA A 215 24.60 5.87 4.47
CA ALA A 215 25.89 6.41 4.01
C ALA A 215 26.96 6.51 5.13
N ASP A 216 26.54 6.62 6.37
CA ASP A 216 27.40 6.63 7.58
C ASP A 216 27.69 5.24 8.13
N GLY A 217 27.22 4.18 7.47
CA GLY A 217 27.43 2.78 7.84
C GLY A 217 26.46 2.24 8.90
N ALA A 218 25.50 3.03 9.37
CA ALA A 218 24.44 2.52 10.22
C ALA A 218 23.50 1.61 9.42
N ALA A 219 22.94 0.58 10.07
CA ALA A 219 21.94 -0.28 9.46
C ALA A 219 20.56 0.04 10.00
N HIS A 220 19.55 -0.03 9.13
CA HIS A 220 18.15 -0.04 9.55
C HIS A 220 17.39 -1.16 8.86
N THR A 221 16.50 -1.78 9.61
CA THR A 221 15.64 -2.85 9.11
C THR A 221 14.34 -2.27 8.60
N THR A 222 13.91 -2.71 7.43
CA THR A 222 12.56 -2.47 6.89
C THR A 222 11.89 -3.80 6.64
N GLU A 223 10.58 -3.84 6.84
CA GLU A 223 9.75 -4.97 6.42
C GLU A 223 8.81 -4.52 5.33
N SER A 224 8.52 -5.38 4.37
CA SER A 224 7.61 -5.05 3.28
C SER A 224 6.88 -6.27 2.74
N VAL A 225 5.72 -6.00 2.15
CA VAL A 225 5.00 -6.95 1.30
C VAL A 225 5.10 -6.45 -0.14
N ARG A 226 5.43 -7.34 -1.05
CA ARG A 226 5.53 -7.09 -2.49
C ARG A 226 4.49 -7.92 -3.23
N ILE A 227 3.79 -7.30 -4.17
CA ILE A 227 2.86 -7.97 -5.09
C ILE A 227 3.45 -7.87 -6.49
N CYS A 228 3.78 -9.00 -7.07
CA CYS A 228 4.51 -9.11 -8.32
C CYS A 228 3.57 -9.45 -9.48
N PHE A 229 3.64 -8.68 -10.53
CA PHE A 229 2.87 -8.82 -11.77
C PHE A 229 3.81 -9.06 -12.95
N PRO A 230 4.31 -10.30 -13.16
CA PRO A 230 5.33 -10.57 -14.17
C PRO A 230 4.88 -10.23 -15.60
N HIS A 231 3.62 -10.49 -15.94
CA HIS A 231 3.08 -10.16 -17.28
C HIS A 231 2.94 -8.66 -17.54
N ALA A 232 2.89 -7.85 -16.47
CA ALA A 232 2.83 -6.40 -16.57
C ALA A 232 4.21 -5.73 -16.33
N GLY A 233 5.26 -6.52 -16.06
CA GLY A 233 6.57 -5.98 -15.70
C GLY A 233 6.55 -5.11 -14.44
N ARG A 234 5.65 -5.38 -13.48
CA ARG A 234 5.41 -4.53 -12.30
C ARG A 234 5.60 -5.30 -11.00
N ILE A 235 6.16 -4.64 -10.01
CA ILE A 235 6.25 -5.10 -8.62
C ILE A 235 5.83 -3.93 -7.74
N VAL A 236 4.66 -4.02 -7.13
CA VAL A 236 4.19 -3.02 -6.16
C VAL A 236 4.55 -3.49 -4.76
N TYR A 237 4.85 -2.55 -3.87
CA TYR A 237 5.19 -2.90 -2.50
C TYR A 237 4.65 -1.88 -1.48
N LYS A 238 4.45 -2.37 -0.27
CA LYS A 238 4.23 -1.54 0.91
C LYS A 238 5.19 -1.95 2.00
N GLN A 239 5.87 -0.97 2.60
CA GLN A 239 6.60 -1.22 3.84
C GLN A 239 5.62 -1.37 5.00
N THR A 240 5.74 -2.45 5.74
CA THR A 240 4.99 -2.75 6.98
C THR A 240 5.75 -2.30 8.22
N ALA A 241 7.09 -2.21 8.13
CA ALA A 241 7.94 -1.50 9.07
C ALA A 241 8.75 -0.46 8.30
N THR A 242 8.54 0.81 8.64
CA THR A 242 9.13 1.97 7.95
C THR A 242 10.25 2.60 8.77
N PRO A 243 11.23 3.28 8.12
CA PRO A 243 12.16 4.17 8.80
C PRO A 243 11.45 5.26 9.61
N ALA A 244 12.14 5.79 10.63
CA ALA A 244 11.54 6.68 11.63
C ALA A 244 10.84 7.93 11.08
N LEU A 245 11.32 8.50 9.96
CA LEU A 245 10.72 9.67 9.31
C LEU A 245 9.46 9.37 8.50
N MET A 246 9.11 8.09 8.31
CA MET A 246 7.99 7.69 7.46
C MET A 246 6.90 7.04 8.29
N GLU A 247 5.68 7.53 8.16
CA GLU A 247 4.47 6.92 8.71
C GLU A 247 3.98 5.79 7.79
N ALA A 248 4.02 6.02 6.49
CA ALA A 248 3.72 5.04 5.47
C ALA A 248 4.67 5.19 4.27
N HIS A 249 4.99 4.06 3.63
CA HIS A 249 5.74 4.04 2.38
C HIS A 249 5.21 2.91 1.48
N THR A 250 4.78 3.30 0.30
CA THR A 250 4.44 2.40 -0.80
C THR A 250 5.27 2.74 -2.01
N GLY A 251 5.46 1.80 -2.90
CA GLY A 251 6.17 2.06 -4.14
C GLY A 251 5.89 1.01 -5.21
N GLU A 252 6.43 1.28 -6.38
CA GLU A 252 6.33 0.39 -7.53
C GLU A 252 7.65 0.36 -8.28
N TRP A 253 8.05 -0.82 -8.68
CA TRP A 253 9.03 -1.05 -9.72
C TRP A 253 8.28 -1.42 -10.98
N SER A 254 8.56 -0.75 -12.09
CA SER A 254 7.99 -1.08 -13.39
C SER A 254 9.03 -1.07 -14.49
N VAL A 255 8.88 -2.00 -15.42
CA VAL A 255 9.71 -2.13 -16.61
C VAL A 255 8.80 -1.90 -17.80
N VAL A 256 8.97 -0.75 -18.44
CA VAL A 256 8.11 -0.29 -19.53
C VAL A 256 8.90 -0.34 -20.83
N SER A 257 8.42 -1.10 -21.80
CA SER A 257 8.97 -1.14 -23.16
C SER A 257 8.03 -0.46 -24.14
N ASP A 258 8.57 0.45 -24.94
CA ASP A 258 7.86 1.14 -26.02
C ASP A 258 8.70 1.10 -27.30
N GLY A 259 8.21 1.72 -28.38
CA GLY A 259 8.92 1.78 -29.67
C GLY A 259 10.29 2.49 -29.61
N SER A 260 10.66 3.11 -28.49
CA SER A 260 11.93 3.82 -28.29
C SER A 260 12.92 3.05 -27.40
N GLY A 261 12.51 1.91 -26.81
CA GLY A 261 13.33 1.04 -25.96
C GLY A 261 12.67 0.71 -24.61
N THR A 262 13.47 0.22 -23.67
CA THR A 262 13.03 -0.17 -22.33
C THR A 262 13.47 0.86 -21.30
N THR A 263 12.57 1.19 -20.36
CA THR A 263 12.83 2.05 -19.22
C THR A 263 12.44 1.30 -17.94
N ALA A 264 13.35 1.24 -16.99
CA ALA A 264 13.06 0.77 -15.63
C ALA A 264 12.73 1.97 -14.74
N VAL A 265 11.63 1.90 -14.02
CA VAL A 265 11.09 2.99 -13.21
C VAL A 265 10.90 2.54 -11.77
N SER A 266 11.22 3.39 -10.82
CA SER A 266 10.88 3.25 -9.41
C SER A 266 10.00 4.41 -8.99
N GLN A 267 8.81 4.12 -8.49
CA GLN A 267 7.90 5.11 -7.92
C GLN A 267 7.83 4.95 -6.41
N HIS A 268 7.73 6.06 -5.71
CA HIS A 268 7.59 6.12 -4.26
C HIS A 268 6.44 7.03 -3.88
N SER A 269 5.65 6.61 -2.89
CA SER A 269 4.68 7.44 -2.20
C SER A 269 4.85 7.27 -0.70
N VAL A 270 5.07 8.38 -0.02
CA VAL A 270 5.43 8.42 1.41
C VAL A 270 4.49 9.36 2.15
N VAL A 271 4.08 8.97 3.35
CA VAL A 271 3.53 9.89 4.34
C VAL A 271 4.62 10.13 5.40
N LEU A 272 4.99 11.39 5.60
CA LEU A 272 6.01 11.75 6.57
C LEU A 272 5.45 11.71 8.00
N ARG A 273 6.33 11.37 8.94
CA ARG A 273 6.06 11.39 10.38
C ARG A 273 6.57 12.69 10.97
N GLU A 274 5.68 13.67 11.10
CA GLU A 274 6.02 15.03 11.53
C GLU A 274 6.69 15.06 12.91
N ASP A 275 6.17 14.32 13.88
CA ASP A 275 6.70 14.24 15.25
C ASP A 275 8.09 13.57 15.36
N ALA A 276 8.57 12.96 14.29
CA ALA A 276 9.91 12.38 14.22
C ALA A 276 10.98 13.31 13.63
N VAL A 277 10.58 14.43 13.02
CA VAL A 277 11.49 15.26 12.22
C VAL A 277 12.65 15.78 13.05
N GLU A 278 12.40 16.50 14.15
CA GLU A 278 13.47 17.02 15.01
C GLU A 278 14.28 15.92 15.69
N ARG A 279 13.64 14.81 16.05
CA ARG A 279 14.33 13.66 16.67
C ARG A 279 15.35 13.03 15.74
N VAL A 280 15.06 12.99 14.43
CA VAL A 280 15.91 12.31 13.43
C VAL A 280 16.91 13.28 12.78
N LEU A 281 16.47 14.50 12.45
CA LEU A 281 17.28 15.45 11.72
C LEU A 281 17.93 16.54 12.60
N GLY A 282 17.57 16.58 13.88
CA GLY A 282 18.09 17.53 14.85
C GLY A 282 17.13 18.69 15.15
N PRO A 283 17.41 19.43 16.25
CA PRO A 283 16.56 20.53 16.69
C PRO A 283 16.39 21.60 15.64
N GLY A 284 15.16 22.08 15.45
CA GLY A 284 14.79 23.12 14.46
C GLY A 284 14.66 22.63 13.02
N ALA A 285 14.77 21.32 12.79
CA ALA A 285 14.47 20.73 11.48
C ALA A 285 12.97 20.80 11.18
N ASP A 286 12.62 21.03 9.92
CA ASP A 286 11.25 21.18 9.43
C ASP A 286 10.84 20.06 8.43
N LEU A 287 9.55 20.06 8.06
CA LEU A 287 9.02 19.11 7.08
C LEU A 287 9.68 19.26 5.70
N ALA A 288 10.06 20.45 5.29
CA ALA A 288 10.74 20.66 4.00
C ALA A 288 12.13 19.99 3.99
N GLN A 289 12.85 20.02 5.11
CA GLN A 289 14.12 19.31 5.27
C GLN A 289 13.89 17.79 5.30
N ALA A 290 12.85 17.32 5.99
CA ALA A 290 12.49 15.89 6.01
C ALA A 290 12.14 15.37 4.60
N ARG A 291 11.37 16.14 3.82
CA ARG A 291 11.03 15.80 2.42
C ARG A 291 12.28 15.65 1.56
N ARG A 292 13.20 16.60 1.65
CA ARG A 292 14.48 16.52 0.88
C ARG A 292 15.29 15.31 1.29
N TYR A 293 15.45 15.09 2.59
CA TYR A 293 16.21 13.96 3.11
C TYR A 293 15.63 12.60 2.64
N VAL A 294 14.31 12.43 2.78
CA VAL A 294 13.62 11.20 2.36
C VAL A 294 13.70 11.02 0.84
N ARG A 295 13.47 12.09 0.06
CA ARG A 295 13.61 12.06 -1.41
C ARG A 295 15.01 11.62 -1.85
N GLU A 296 16.04 12.19 -1.26
CA GLU A 296 17.43 11.90 -1.58
C GLU A 296 17.84 10.48 -1.15
N ALA A 297 17.42 10.04 0.04
CA ALA A 297 17.75 8.71 0.55
C ALA A 297 17.10 7.60 -0.29
N LEU A 298 15.78 7.69 -0.53
CA LEU A 298 15.06 6.73 -1.34
C LEU A 298 15.52 6.74 -2.80
N GLY A 299 15.63 7.94 -3.40
CA GLY A 299 16.04 8.07 -4.80
C GLY A 299 17.45 7.54 -5.06
N ARG A 300 18.40 7.79 -4.17
CA ARG A 300 19.75 7.23 -4.28
C ARG A 300 19.72 5.70 -4.28
N ASN A 301 18.99 5.09 -3.35
CA ASN A 301 18.93 3.63 -3.24
C ASN A 301 18.20 3.00 -4.41
N SER A 302 17.06 3.59 -4.83
CA SER A 302 16.28 3.09 -5.97
C SER A 302 17.04 3.23 -7.29
N THR A 303 17.67 4.38 -7.54
CA THR A 303 18.48 4.58 -8.75
C THR A 303 19.65 3.60 -8.80
N ALA A 304 20.37 3.39 -7.70
CA ALA A 304 21.45 2.40 -7.64
C ALA A 304 20.95 0.98 -7.95
N THR A 305 19.76 0.60 -7.44
CA THR A 305 19.15 -0.71 -7.74
C THR A 305 18.76 -0.83 -9.21
N LEU A 306 18.16 0.22 -9.81
CA LEU A 306 17.79 0.25 -11.22
C LEU A 306 19.01 0.17 -12.15
N GLU A 307 20.11 0.86 -11.80
CA GLU A 307 21.36 0.80 -12.56
C GLU A 307 21.96 -0.61 -12.56
N LEU A 308 21.96 -1.30 -11.41
CA LEU A 308 22.40 -2.68 -11.31
C LEU A 308 21.49 -3.65 -12.09
N ALA A 309 20.19 -3.43 -12.09
CA ALA A 309 19.25 -4.20 -12.91
C ALA A 309 19.50 -4.00 -14.40
N ARG A 310 19.78 -2.77 -14.83
CA ARG A 310 20.18 -2.45 -16.20
C ARG A 310 21.47 -3.18 -16.58
N GLU A 311 22.53 -3.03 -15.76
CA GLU A 311 23.83 -3.66 -16.01
C GLU A 311 23.72 -5.19 -16.11
N HIS A 312 22.88 -5.79 -15.25
CA HIS A 312 22.59 -7.23 -15.30
C HIS A 312 22.00 -7.63 -16.65
N ALA A 313 20.96 -6.92 -17.11
CA ALA A 313 20.31 -7.23 -18.39
C ALA A 313 21.22 -6.98 -19.59
N GLU A 314 21.99 -5.88 -19.61
CA GLU A 314 22.91 -5.56 -20.69
C GLU A 314 24.14 -6.50 -20.76
N SER A 315 24.60 -6.99 -19.60
CA SER A 315 25.74 -7.94 -19.57
C SER A 315 25.37 -9.32 -20.12
N ALA A 316 24.12 -9.76 -19.94
CA ALA A 316 23.64 -11.02 -20.50
C ALA A 316 23.69 -11.04 -22.04
N VAL A 317 23.38 -9.90 -22.68
CA VAL A 317 23.45 -9.77 -24.15
C VAL A 317 24.89 -9.77 -24.65
N ARG A 318 25.84 -9.19 -23.91
CA ARG A 318 27.26 -9.16 -24.29
C ARG A 318 27.96 -10.52 -24.18
N SER A 319 27.37 -11.45 -23.44
CA SER A 319 27.96 -12.76 -23.13
C SER A 319 27.39 -13.91 -23.98
N GLY A 320 26.32 -13.68 -24.75
CA GLY A 320 25.67 -14.61 -25.66
C GLY A 320 25.99 -14.28 -27.11
#